data_99163caa2c003ac680a3ff634259f4fc
#
_entry.id   99163caa2c003ac680a3ff634259f4fc
#
_cell.length_a   1.000
_cell.length_b   1.000
_cell.length_c   1.000
_cell.angle_alpha   90.00
_cell.angle_beta   90.00
_cell.angle_gamma   90.00
#
_symmetry.space_group_name_H-M   'P 1'
#
loop_
_entity.id
_entity.type
_entity.pdbx_description
1 polymer ?
#
loop_
_entity_poly.entity_id
_entity_poly.type
_entity_poly.pdbx_seq_one_letter_code
_entity_poly.pdbx_strand_id
1 'polypeptide(L)'
;MKCAVRYYSRSGNTRLLAEAIAGELGVEAVSADSSDATISGHIDVLFIGGALYAYGLDKKLVSYIRTLDGDMVGRAVLFSTTWLSKHSFDLMRKELEARGIVVADKTFYAKNKPTPERLKEAQAFADDMAR
;
A
#
# COMPACT_ATOMS: atom_id res chain seq x y z
N MET A 1 -3.51 -16.83 5.63
CA MET A 1 -3.25 -15.48 6.15
C MET A 1 -4.16 -14.49 5.44
N LYS A 2 -4.84 -13.63 6.18
CA LYS A 2 -5.81 -12.70 5.62
C LYS A 2 -5.12 -11.39 5.20
N CYS A 3 -5.16 -11.08 3.92
CA CYS A 3 -4.50 -9.90 3.34
C CYS A 3 -5.52 -8.94 2.75
N ALA A 4 -5.14 -7.67 2.71
CA ALA A 4 -5.88 -6.63 2.00
C ALA A 4 -4.88 -5.73 1.26
N VAL A 5 -5.33 -5.15 0.15
CA VAL A 5 -4.52 -4.21 -0.65
C VAL A 5 -5.31 -2.92 -0.79
N ARG A 6 -4.70 -1.83 -0.37
CA ARG A 6 -5.28 -0.49 -0.44
C ARG A 6 -4.26 0.46 -1.07
N TYR A 7 -4.74 1.39 -1.87
CA TYR A 7 -3.85 2.34 -2.54
C TYR A 7 -4.59 3.64 -2.83
N TYR A 8 -3.84 4.68 -3.15
CA TYR A 8 -4.37 5.85 -3.82
C TYR A 8 -3.45 6.24 -4.98
N SER A 9 -4.03 6.49 -6.15
CA SER A 9 -3.28 6.76 -7.36
C SER A 9 -3.98 7.82 -8.22
N ARG A 10 -3.26 8.88 -8.59
CA ARG A 10 -3.77 9.90 -9.51
C ARG A 10 -3.47 9.53 -10.97
N SER A 11 -2.24 9.06 -11.24
CA SER A 11 -1.78 8.74 -12.59
C SER A 11 -2.14 7.33 -13.04
N GLY A 12 -2.50 6.46 -12.12
CA GLY A 12 -2.72 5.04 -12.39
C GLY A 12 -1.49 4.16 -12.20
N ASN A 13 -0.32 4.73 -11.97
CA ASN A 13 0.92 3.94 -11.81
C ASN A 13 0.88 3.08 -10.54
N THR A 14 0.55 3.67 -9.40
CA THR A 14 0.41 2.94 -8.14
C THR A 14 -0.71 1.90 -8.23
N ARG A 15 -1.78 2.21 -8.96
CA ARG A 15 -2.87 1.27 -9.19
C ARG A 15 -2.40 0.00 -9.89
N LEU A 16 -1.58 0.13 -10.92
CA LEU A 16 -1.02 -1.04 -11.63
C LEU A 16 -0.25 -1.94 -10.68
N LEU A 17 0.55 -1.33 -9.81
CA LEU A 17 1.33 -2.05 -8.82
C LEU A 17 0.42 -2.73 -7.80
N ALA A 18 -0.58 -2.02 -7.30
CA ALA A 18 -1.55 -2.55 -6.35
C ALA A 18 -2.32 -3.73 -6.94
N GLU A 19 -2.73 -3.63 -8.19
CA GLU A 19 -3.47 -4.70 -8.87
C GLU A 19 -2.61 -5.95 -9.08
N ALA A 20 -1.33 -5.79 -9.37
CA ALA A 20 -0.42 -6.92 -9.50
C ALA A 20 -0.25 -7.64 -8.16
N ILE A 21 -0.06 -6.91 -7.08
CA ILE A 21 0.05 -7.47 -5.74
C ILE A 21 -1.24 -8.19 -5.34
N ALA A 22 -2.36 -7.53 -5.53
CA ALA A 22 -3.67 -8.09 -5.17
C ALA A 22 -4.00 -9.36 -5.96
N GLY A 23 -3.71 -9.34 -7.26
CA GLY A 23 -3.91 -10.51 -8.11
C GLY A 23 -3.13 -11.73 -7.66
N GLU A 24 -1.89 -11.51 -7.23
CA GLU A 24 -1.04 -12.59 -6.71
C GLU A 24 -1.59 -13.16 -5.39
N LEU A 25 -2.15 -12.31 -4.55
CA LEU A 25 -2.69 -12.72 -3.25
C LEU A 25 -4.15 -13.22 -3.32
N GLY A 26 -4.78 -13.13 -4.48
CA GLY A 26 -6.17 -13.55 -4.65
C GLY A 26 -7.17 -12.62 -3.97
N VAL A 27 -6.85 -11.35 -3.83
CA VAL A 27 -7.72 -10.33 -3.24
C VAL A 27 -7.90 -9.17 -4.22
N GLU A 28 -8.80 -8.25 -3.91
CA GLU A 28 -9.01 -7.07 -4.73
C GLU A 28 -8.14 -5.91 -4.24
N ALA A 29 -7.61 -5.13 -5.18
CA ALA A 29 -6.99 -3.84 -4.89
C ALA A 29 -8.10 -2.80 -4.83
N VAL A 30 -8.23 -2.12 -3.69
CA VAL A 30 -9.29 -1.13 -3.48
C VAL A 30 -8.67 0.23 -3.24
N SER A 31 -9.17 1.22 -3.98
CA SER A 31 -8.72 2.60 -3.80
C SER A 31 -9.15 3.14 -2.43
N ALA A 32 -8.24 3.86 -1.79
CA ALA A 32 -8.48 4.41 -0.45
C ALA A 32 -9.67 5.37 -0.39
N ASP A 33 -10.06 5.97 -1.51
CA ASP A 33 -11.20 6.88 -1.59
C ASP A 33 -12.52 6.18 -1.91
N SER A 34 -12.50 4.85 -2.06
CA SER A 34 -13.70 4.06 -2.27
C SER A 34 -14.37 3.75 -0.92
N SER A 35 -15.70 3.70 -0.93
CA SER A 35 -16.45 3.24 0.26
C SER A 35 -16.13 1.79 0.63
N ASP A 36 -15.66 1.00 -0.34
CA ASP A 36 -15.28 -0.40 -0.13
C ASP A 36 -13.92 -0.55 0.56
N ALA A 37 -13.18 0.53 0.76
CA ALA A 37 -11.86 0.48 1.38
C ALA A 37 -11.90 0.20 2.89
N THR A 38 -13.04 0.36 3.52
CA THR A 38 -13.20 0.11 4.95
C THR A 38 -12.83 -1.35 5.30
N ILE A 39 -12.00 -1.51 6.31
CA ILE A 39 -11.61 -2.83 6.79
C ILE A 39 -12.55 -3.21 7.94
N SER A 40 -13.31 -4.28 7.74
CA SER A 40 -14.24 -4.82 8.73
C SER A 40 -13.74 -6.19 9.18
N GLY A 41 -13.14 -6.27 10.34
CA GLY A 41 -12.53 -7.48 10.85
C GLY A 41 -11.01 -7.43 10.78
N HIS A 42 -10.36 -8.41 11.38
CA HIS A 42 -8.90 -8.44 11.48
C HIS A 42 -8.25 -8.80 10.14
N ILE A 43 -7.21 -8.05 9.77
CA ILE A 43 -6.36 -8.31 8.61
C ILE A 43 -4.95 -8.59 9.13
N ASP A 44 -4.35 -9.69 8.71
CA ASP A 44 -2.98 -10.05 9.12
C ASP A 44 -1.95 -9.13 8.46
N VAL A 45 -2.10 -8.90 7.16
CA VAL A 45 -1.18 -8.06 6.39
C VAL A 45 -1.96 -7.09 5.52
N LEU A 46 -1.72 -5.81 5.71
CA LEU A 46 -2.26 -4.75 4.86
C LEU A 46 -1.15 -4.23 3.95
N PHE A 47 -1.30 -4.50 2.65
CA PHE A 47 -0.45 -3.87 1.64
C PHE A 47 -1.04 -2.51 1.31
N ILE A 48 -0.29 -1.45 1.55
CA ILE A 48 -0.79 -0.10 1.34
C ILE A 48 0.22 0.72 0.55
N GLY A 49 -0.25 1.43 -0.45
CA GLY A 49 0.62 2.16 -1.35
C GLY A 49 0.09 3.49 -1.81
N GLY A 50 1.02 4.37 -2.15
CA GLY A 50 0.75 5.69 -2.68
C GLY A 50 2.02 6.27 -3.28
N ALA A 51 1.90 7.50 -3.77
CA ALA A 51 3.02 8.23 -4.35
C ALA A 51 3.09 9.61 -3.72
N LEU A 52 4.23 10.27 -3.90
CA LEU A 52 4.37 11.68 -3.52
C LEU A 52 3.72 12.55 -4.58
N TYR A 53 2.99 13.56 -4.11
CA TYR A 53 2.44 14.61 -4.93
C TYR A 53 2.87 15.95 -4.33
N ALA A 54 3.63 16.71 -5.07
CA ALA A 54 4.24 17.95 -4.58
C ALA A 54 5.11 17.66 -3.34
N TYR A 55 4.64 18.00 -2.15
CA TYR A 55 5.45 17.91 -0.93
C TYR A 55 4.98 16.83 0.04
N GLY A 56 4.08 15.94 -0.38
CA GLY A 56 3.59 14.92 0.54
C GLY A 56 2.68 13.90 -0.12
N LEU A 57 2.07 13.08 0.72
CA LEU A 57 1.08 12.12 0.28
C LEU A 57 -0.23 12.81 -0.05
N ASP A 58 -1.03 12.21 -0.94
CA ASP A 58 -2.36 12.70 -1.19
C ASP A 58 -3.20 12.68 0.08
N LYS A 59 -4.01 13.73 0.28
CA LYS A 59 -4.88 13.85 1.46
C LYS A 59 -5.86 12.69 1.58
N LYS A 60 -6.30 12.13 0.47
CA LYS A 60 -7.23 10.99 0.48
C LYS A 60 -6.58 9.75 1.07
N LEU A 61 -5.30 9.51 0.77
CA LEU A 61 -4.56 8.41 1.36
C LEU A 61 -4.34 8.64 2.86
N VAL A 62 -3.92 9.83 3.24
CA VAL A 62 -3.70 10.18 4.65
C VAL A 62 -5.00 10.06 5.44
N SER A 63 -6.11 10.58 4.92
CA SER A 63 -7.41 10.47 5.57
C SER A 63 -7.81 9.01 5.77
N TYR A 64 -7.56 8.16 4.77
CA TYR A 64 -7.85 6.74 4.89
C TYR A 64 -7.02 6.08 6.00
N ILE A 65 -5.71 6.34 6.02
CA ILE A 65 -4.83 5.76 7.03
C ILE A 65 -5.32 6.15 8.43
N ARG A 66 -5.76 7.37 8.61
CA ARG A 66 -6.26 7.88 9.90
C ARG A 66 -7.57 7.24 10.35
N THR A 67 -8.26 6.51 9.47
CA THR A 67 -9.45 5.73 9.85
C THR A 67 -9.10 4.32 10.32
N LEU A 68 -7.87 3.87 10.14
CA LEU A 68 -7.47 2.52 10.47
C LEU A 68 -7.32 2.34 11.98
N ASP A 69 -7.69 1.14 12.44
CA ASP A 69 -7.54 0.74 13.84
C ASP A 69 -6.35 -0.23 13.92
N GLY A 70 -5.35 0.12 14.74
CA GLY A 70 -4.16 -0.71 14.89
C GLY A 70 -4.44 -2.12 15.40
N ASP A 71 -5.53 -2.31 16.13
CA ASP A 71 -5.93 -3.63 16.62
C ASP A 71 -6.47 -4.53 15.51
N MET A 72 -6.86 -3.92 14.37
CA MET A 72 -7.42 -4.66 13.24
C MET A 72 -6.40 -5.03 12.18
N VAL A 73 -5.16 -4.56 12.30
CA VAL A 73 -4.12 -4.79 11.29
C VAL A 73 -2.88 -5.37 11.99
N GLY A 74 -2.50 -6.58 11.60
CA GLY A 74 -1.32 -7.24 12.16
C GLY A 74 -0.04 -6.53 11.79
N ARG A 75 0.14 -6.24 10.52
CA ARG A 75 1.25 -5.40 10.03
C ARG A 75 0.89 -4.78 8.70
N ALA A 76 1.57 -3.69 8.36
CA ALA A 76 1.45 -3.04 7.06
C ALA A 76 2.72 -3.26 6.24
N VAL A 77 2.56 -3.42 4.94
CA VAL A 77 3.66 -3.55 3.97
C VAL A 77 3.48 -2.46 2.93
N LEU A 78 4.52 -1.66 2.71
CA LEU A 78 4.42 -0.46 1.88
C LEU A 78 4.91 -0.72 0.46
N PHE A 79 4.21 -0.11 -0.50
CA PHE A 79 4.67 -0.04 -1.88
C PHE A 79 4.42 1.36 -2.43
N SER A 80 5.18 1.76 -3.43
CA SER A 80 5.07 3.11 -3.98
C SER A 80 5.55 3.19 -5.41
N THR A 81 5.00 4.15 -6.14
CA THR A 81 5.53 4.58 -7.43
C THR A 81 5.76 6.08 -7.35
N THR A 82 6.98 6.52 -7.58
CA THR A 82 7.31 7.94 -7.65
C THR A 82 8.59 8.07 -8.46
N TRP A 83 8.82 9.23 -9.04
CA TRP A 83 10.01 9.42 -9.86
C TRP A 83 11.15 10.12 -9.11
N LEU A 84 10.83 10.79 -8.00
CA LEU A 84 11.81 11.62 -7.29
C LEU A 84 12.53 10.89 -6.15
N SER A 85 11.78 10.25 -5.26
CA SER A 85 12.39 9.68 -4.06
C SER A 85 11.48 8.66 -3.40
N LYS A 86 12.03 7.95 -2.43
CA LYS A 86 11.29 6.98 -1.61
C LYS A 86 10.71 7.62 -0.35
N HIS A 87 10.65 8.94 -0.30
CA HIS A 87 10.16 9.66 0.88
C HIS A 87 8.69 9.32 1.22
N SER A 88 7.92 8.87 0.23
CA SER A 88 6.56 8.40 0.47
C SER A 88 6.50 7.30 1.52
N PHE A 89 7.51 6.44 1.60
CA PHE A 89 7.57 5.38 2.59
C PHE A 89 7.67 5.94 4.02
N ASP A 90 8.50 6.95 4.21
CA ASP A 90 8.67 7.59 5.53
C ASP A 90 7.36 8.23 5.97
N LEU A 91 6.67 8.90 5.06
CA LEU A 91 5.40 9.56 5.36
C LEU A 91 4.29 8.56 5.68
N MET A 92 4.18 7.48 4.90
CA MET A 92 3.20 6.44 5.16
C MET A 92 3.48 5.72 6.48
N ARG A 93 4.75 5.41 6.74
CA ARG A 93 5.17 4.76 7.98
C ARG A 93 4.78 5.60 9.19
N LYS A 94 5.04 6.89 9.14
CA LYS A 94 4.72 7.82 10.23
C LYS A 94 3.21 7.81 10.54
N GLU A 95 2.39 7.90 9.50
CA GLU A 95 0.94 7.91 9.67
C GLU A 95 0.42 6.58 10.22
N LEU A 96 0.94 5.46 9.73
CA LEU A 96 0.52 4.13 10.16
C LEU A 96 0.96 3.85 11.60
N GLU A 97 2.20 4.18 11.95
CA GLU A 97 2.71 3.98 13.31
C GLU A 97 1.95 4.84 14.33
N ALA A 98 1.50 6.03 13.92
CA ALA A 98 0.64 6.87 14.76
C ALA A 98 -0.70 6.20 15.07
N ARG A 99 -1.12 5.23 14.26
CA ARG A 99 -2.33 4.42 14.50
C ARG A 99 -2.05 3.13 15.26
N GLY A 100 -0.82 2.92 15.72
CA GLY A 100 -0.44 1.70 16.41
C GLY A 100 -0.21 0.51 15.49
N ILE A 101 -0.01 0.75 14.19
CA ILE A 101 0.21 -0.32 13.21
C ILE A 101 1.71 -0.56 13.04
N VAL A 102 2.12 -1.82 13.17
CA VAL A 102 3.51 -2.23 12.90
C VAL A 102 3.72 -2.21 11.40
N VAL A 103 4.79 -1.57 10.94
CA VAL A 103 5.12 -1.46 9.53
C VAL A 103 6.36 -2.27 9.22
N ALA A 104 6.29 -3.14 8.21
CA ALA A 104 7.41 -3.97 7.80
C ALA A 104 8.57 -3.11 7.27
N ASP A 105 9.79 -3.56 7.49
CA ASP A 105 10.98 -2.85 7.03
C ASP A 105 11.14 -2.93 5.51
N LYS A 106 10.82 -4.09 4.93
CA LYS A 106 10.91 -4.28 3.49
C LYS A 106 9.76 -3.57 2.79
N THR A 107 10.09 -2.86 1.72
CA THR A 107 9.14 -2.11 0.90
C THR A 107 9.34 -2.47 -0.57
N PHE A 108 8.34 -2.17 -1.40
CA PHE A 108 8.48 -2.32 -2.84
C PHE A 108 8.31 -0.97 -3.55
N TYR A 109 9.25 -0.66 -4.43
CA TYR A 109 9.27 0.60 -5.14
C TYR A 109 9.43 0.36 -6.64
N ALA A 110 8.59 1.01 -7.44
CA ALA A 110 8.75 1.07 -8.89
C ALA A 110 8.75 2.52 -9.33
N LYS A 111 9.74 2.90 -10.14
CA LYS A 111 9.86 4.26 -10.63
C LYS A 111 8.83 4.49 -11.75
N ASN A 112 7.96 5.48 -11.60
CA ASN A 112 6.95 5.84 -12.60
C ASN A 112 6.02 4.65 -12.93
N LYS A 113 5.72 4.44 -14.22
CA LYS A 113 4.89 3.31 -14.65
C LYS A 113 5.68 2.01 -14.52
N PRO A 114 5.17 1.03 -13.76
CA PRO A 114 5.87 -0.25 -13.62
C PRO A 114 5.95 -0.99 -14.96
N THR A 115 7.12 -1.57 -15.24
CA THR A 115 7.28 -2.47 -16.38
C THR A 115 6.66 -3.83 -16.07
N PRO A 116 6.35 -4.67 -17.10
CA PRO A 116 5.86 -6.04 -16.85
C PRO A 116 6.80 -6.84 -15.95
N GLU A 117 8.10 -6.68 -16.12
CA GLU A 117 9.09 -7.36 -15.28
C GLU A 117 9.01 -6.89 -13.83
N ARG A 118 8.87 -5.59 -13.62
CA ARG A 118 8.75 -5.02 -12.29
C ARG A 118 7.45 -5.45 -11.61
N LEU A 119 6.38 -5.63 -12.35
CA LEU A 119 5.13 -6.16 -11.82
C LEU A 119 5.30 -7.62 -11.35
N LYS A 120 6.06 -8.42 -12.06
CA LYS A 120 6.39 -9.80 -11.63
C LYS A 120 7.21 -9.79 -10.34
N GLU A 121 8.15 -8.88 -10.22
CA GLU A 121 8.92 -8.72 -8.99
C GLU A 121 8.03 -8.31 -7.82
N ALA A 122 7.03 -7.46 -8.07
CA ALA A 122 6.05 -7.07 -7.06
C ALA A 122 5.23 -8.27 -6.59
N GLN A 123 4.87 -9.16 -7.49
CA GLN A 123 4.13 -10.38 -7.16
C GLN A 123 4.95 -11.30 -6.27
N ALA A 124 6.25 -11.49 -6.58
CA ALA A 124 7.15 -12.26 -5.76
C ALA A 124 7.34 -11.63 -4.37
N PHE A 125 7.45 -10.31 -4.33
CA PHE A 125 7.52 -9.55 -3.08
C PHE A 125 6.26 -9.79 -2.23
N ALA A 126 5.08 -9.74 -2.86
CA ALA A 126 3.82 -9.95 -2.17
C ALA A 126 3.75 -11.35 -1.54
N ASP A 127 4.15 -12.38 -2.27
CA ASP A 127 4.19 -13.74 -1.76
C ASP A 127 5.11 -13.86 -0.55
N ASP A 128 6.30 -13.26 -0.65
CA ASP A 128 7.28 -13.28 0.44
C ASP A 128 6.75 -12.58 1.69
N MET A 129 6.14 -11.41 1.53
CA MET A 129 5.66 -10.61 2.65
C MET A 129 4.35 -11.12 3.25
N ALA A 130 3.61 -11.95 2.55
CA ALA A 130 2.35 -12.51 3.03
C ALA A 130 2.52 -13.81 3.83
N ARG A 131 3.74 -14.28 3.98
CA ARG A 131 4.03 -15.51 4.73
C ARG A 131 4.05 -15.30 6.24
#